data_54ea4ec491d5e2c0d1c4427de54c368c
#
_entry.id   54ea4ec491d5e2c0d1c4427de54c368c
#
_cell.length_a   1.000
_cell.length_b   1.000
_cell.length_c   1.000
_cell.angle_alpha   90.00
_cell.angle_beta   90.00
_cell.angle_gamma   90.00
#
_symmetry.space_group_name_H-M   'P 1'
#
loop_
_entity.id
_entity.type
_entity.pdbx_description
1 polymer ?
#
loop_
_entity_poly.entity_id
_entity_poly.type
_entity_poly.pdbx_seq_one_letter_code
_entity_poly.pdbx_strand_id
1 'polypeptide(L)'
;MCCVAPAFARSVDFAIDKPAGHPCPNLGTTPTASPTGTPAGSGTPTGGGFGCGIHTQLRQRGFVGCTVYDCFGAGQKVAQVTFGGRDWRQAPGQAPLMFAAFATMRHLHELLWYLTQARDLPAAAPLHDRLDAAVAETQRLSDLPAGELAGVDVDAHRGSVVPLLRQASELARAKVVGRRTPYQSRSVVGKDLRRVDLRGADLRGASAVGADLRGADLTGADVTGADLRGADLRGADLRGVLFLIQSQLDAARGDAVTRLPAGFSHPAHWTVQRTHPGTDPTRAGHPRSGREAGGRAGRRSGRR
;
A
#
# COMPACT_ATOMS: atom_id res chain seq x y z
N MET A 1 -5.74 11.66 12.69
CA MET A 1 -6.59 12.17 11.58
C MET A 1 -7.16 11.05 10.73
N CYS A 2 -6.37 10.08 10.26
CA CYS A 2 -6.82 8.97 9.39
C CYS A 2 -7.97 8.13 9.97
N CYS A 3 -8.02 7.94 11.29
CA CYS A 3 -9.11 7.21 11.97
C CYS A 3 -10.36 8.07 12.23
N VAL A 4 -10.40 9.32 11.81
CA VAL A 4 -11.51 10.25 12.06
C VAL A 4 -12.05 10.85 10.78
N ALA A 5 -11.23 11.56 10.01
CA ALA A 5 -11.65 12.33 8.86
C ALA A 5 -12.30 11.50 7.73
N PRO A 6 -11.70 10.42 7.21
CA PRO A 6 -12.28 9.66 6.11
C PRO A 6 -13.53 8.87 6.52
N ALA A 7 -14.50 8.77 5.61
CA ALA A 7 -15.55 7.77 5.70
C ALA A 7 -15.07 6.42 5.13
N PHE A 8 -15.68 5.34 5.59
CA PHE A 8 -15.60 4.04 4.93
C PHE A 8 -16.87 3.23 5.19
N ALA A 9 -17.23 2.38 4.24
CA ALA A 9 -18.37 1.49 4.33
C ALA A 9 -17.93 0.04 4.54
N ARG A 10 -18.78 -0.74 5.19
CA ARG A 10 -18.60 -2.19 5.35
C ARG A 10 -18.39 -2.85 3.99
N SER A 11 -17.33 -3.61 3.86
CA SER A 11 -16.90 -4.26 2.63
C SER A 11 -15.90 -5.38 2.94
N VAL A 12 -15.26 -5.92 1.91
CA VAL A 12 -14.09 -6.82 2.08
C VAL A 12 -12.90 -6.15 2.77
N ASP A 13 -12.84 -4.81 2.73
CA ASP A 13 -11.75 -4.00 3.27
C ASP A 13 -12.04 -3.46 4.68
N PHE A 14 -13.31 -3.40 5.09
CA PHE A 14 -13.73 -2.83 6.38
C PHE A 14 -14.86 -3.62 7.04
N ALA A 15 -14.67 -4.00 8.30
CA ALA A 15 -15.66 -4.78 9.07
C ALA A 15 -16.89 -3.97 9.50
N ILE A 16 -16.83 -2.63 9.45
CA ILE A 16 -17.88 -1.72 9.92
C ILE A 16 -18.09 -0.55 8.96
N ASP A 17 -19.22 0.14 9.11
CA ASP A 17 -19.45 1.45 8.52
C ASP A 17 -18.91 2.55 9.45
N LYS A 18 -18.30 3.59 8.89
CA LYS A 18 -17.83 4.77 9.61
C LYS A 18 -18.11 6.04 8.82
N PRO A 19 -18.94 6.97 9.31
CA PRO A 19 -19.15 8.27 8.68
C PRO A 19 -17.87 9.12 8.69
N ALA A 20 -17.78 10.04 7.73
CA ALA A 20 -16.72 11.06 7.74
C ALA A 20 -16.78 11.92 9.01
N GLY A 21 -15.63 12.30 9.54
CA GLY A 21 -15.54 13.15 10.74
C GLY A 21 -15.89 12.45 12.06
N HIS A 22 -16.26 11.19 12.05
CA HIS A 22 -16.53 10.42 13.26
C HIS A 22 -15.33 9.55 13.65
N PRO A 23 -14.94 9.48 14.92
CA PRO A 23 -13.86 8.61 15.37
C PRO A 23 -14.19 7.13 15.08
N CYS A 24 -13.18 6.39 14.60
CA CYS A 24 -13.29 4.94 14.56
C CYS A 24 -13.44 4.38 15.99
N PRO A 25 -14.32 3.39 16.23
CA PRO A 25 -14.46 2.78 17.55
C PRO A 25 -13.17 2.17 18.11
N ASN A 26 -12.23 1.84 17.24
CA ASN A 26 -10.93 1.29 17.63
C ASN A 26 -9.87 2.37 17.93
N LEU A 27 -10.23 3.65 17.82
CA LEU A 27 -9.34 4.76 18.18
C LEU A 27 -9.41 4.99 19.70
N GLY A 28 -8.32 4.72 20.40
CA GLY A 28 -8.18 4.91 21.84
C GLY A 28 -7.08 5.89 22.19
N THR A 29 -7.07 6.32 23.47
CA THR A 29 -5.95 7.05 24.05
C THR A 29 -4.84 6.06 24.37
N THR A 30 -3.65 6.25 23.82
CA THR A 30 -2.46 5.51 24.25
C THR A 30 -1.84 6.24 25.43
N PRO A 31 -1.51 5.55 26.52
CA PRO A 31 -0.67 6.15 27.57
C PRO A 31 0.65 6.58 26.93
N THR A 32 1.09 7.81 27.18
CA THR A 32 2.43 8.25 26.80
C THR A 32 3.44 7.40 27.58
N ALA A 33 4.08 6.45 26.91
CA ALA A 33 5.30 5.86 27.43
C ALA A 33 6.38 6.95 27.40
N SER A 34 6.81 7.44 28.56
CA SER A 34 8.01 8.28 28.69
C SER A 34 9.22 7.47 28.24
N PRO A 35 10.04 7.97 27.32
CA PRO A 35 11.22 7.23 26.84
C PRO A 35 12.41 7.25 27.82
N THR A 36 12.29 7.81 29.01
CA THR A 36 13.37 7.80 30.03
C THR A 36 12.77 7.76 31.43
N GLY A 37 13.21 6.81 32.25
CA GLY A 37 12.82 6.60 33.62
C GLY A 37 13.28 7.71 34.58
N THR A 38 12.60 8.85 34.55
CA THR A 38 12.71 9.87 35.59
C THR A 38 11.34 10.01 36.24
N PRO A 39 11.24 9.98 37.58
CA PRO A 39 9.95 10.09 38.26
C PRO A 39 9.31 11.46 38.05
N ALA A 40 8.05 11.43 37.62
CA ALA A 40 7.25 12.59 37.28
C ALA A 40 7.07 13.52 38.51
N GLY A 41 7.48 14.78 38.35
CA GLY A 41 6.97 15.88 39.14
C GLY A 41 5.49 16.11 38.81
N SER A 42 4.73 16.58 39.82
CA SER A 42 3.28 16.81 39.82
C SER A 42 2.83 17.87 38.83
N GLY A 43 2.87 17.56 37.52
CA GLY A 43 2.27 18.35 36.46
C GLY A 43 1.23 17.51 35.75
N THR A 44 0.01 18.04 35.54
CA THR A 44 -1.11 17.43 34.82
C THR A 44 -0.64 16.94 33.48
N PRO A 45 -0.80 15.65 33.08
CA PRO A 45 -0.39 15.17 31.76
C PRO A 45 -1.36 15.68 30.70
N THR A 46 -1.05 16.80 30.09
CA THR A 46 -1.71 17.29 28.87
C THR A 46 -1.05 16.66 27.69
N GLY A 47 -1.55 15.51 27.20
CA GLY A 47 -1.08 14.97 25.96
C GLY A 47 -1.09 13.45 25.83
N GLY A 48 -2.20 12.79 26.10
CA GLY A 48 -2.39 11.39 25.71
C GLY A 48 -2.42 11.28 24.18
N GLY A 49 -1.45 10.58 23.57
CA GLY A 49 -1.47 10.28 22.15
C GLY A 49 -2.68 9.40 21.77
N PHE A 50 -3.12 9.48 20.52
CA PHE A 50 -4.16 8.58 19.99
C PHE A 50 -3.51 7.50 19.17
N GLY A 51 -3.96 6.27 19.40
CA GLY A 51 -3.54 5.10 18.65
C GLY A 51 -4.73 4.20 18.28
N CYS A 52 -4.57 3.45 17.22
CA CYS A 52 -5.50 2.39 16.91
C CYS A 52 -5.26 1.20 17.83
N GLY A 53 -6.24 0.85 18.68
CA GLY A 53 -6.15 -0.26 19.63
C GLY A 53 -6.01 -1.64 18.97
N ILE A 54 -6.30 -1.73 17.67
CA ILE A 54 -6.17 -2.97 16.89
C ILE A 54 -5.11 -2.89 15.79
N HIS A 55 -4.19 -1.91 15.86
CA HIS A 55 -3.24 -1.64 14.77
C HIS A 55 -2.46 -2.89 14.33
N THR A 56 -2.01 -3.72 15.25
CA THR A 56 -1.28 -4.97 14.97
C THR A 56 -2.17 -6.12 14.48
N GLN A 57 -3.50 -5.97 14.54
CA GLN A 57 -4.49 -6.99 14.22
C GLN A 57 -5.47 -6.55 13.12
N LEU A 58 -5.16 -5.48 12.36
CA LEU A 58 -6.07 -4.90 11.38
C LEU A 58 -6.63 -5.93 10.41
N ARG A 59 -5.77 -6.76 9.81
CA ARG A 59 -6.19 -7.81 8.86
C ARG A 59 -7.08 -8.87 9.50
N GLN A 60 -6.72 -9.33 10.71
CA GLN A 60 -7.48 -10.36 11.44
C GLN A 60 -8.86 -9.84 11.89
N ARG A 61 -8.95 -8.53 12.13
CA ARG A 61 -10.17 -7.84 12.55
C ARG A 61 -11.02 -7.33 11.37
N GLY A 62 -10.62 -7.62 10.12
CA GLY A 62 -11.37 -7.22 8.93
C GLY A 62 -11.20 -5.74 8.55
N PHE A 63 -10.07 -5.13 8.86
CA PHE A 63 -9.73 -3.75 8.51
C PHE A 63 -8.55 -3.69 7.54
N VAL A 64 -8.62 -4.49 6.48
CA VAL A 64 -7.57 -4.56 5.45
C VAL A 64 -7.35 -3.19 4.81
N GLY A 65 -8.41 -2.41 4.58
CA GLY A 65 -8.33 -1.06 4.02
C GLY A 65 -7.46 -0.10 4.86
N CYS A 66 -7.40 -0.29 6.20
CA CYS A 66 -6.51 0.50 7.05
C CYS A 66 -5.03 0.15 6.86
N THR A 67 -4.70 -1.05 6.38
CA THR A 67 -3.30 -1.45 6.13
C THR A 67 -2.74 -0.87 4.84
N VAL A 68 -3.63 -0.49 3.91
CA VAL A 68 -3.26 0.06 2.59
C VAL A 68 -3.44 1.57 2.51
N TYR A 69 -3.96 2.18 3.56
CA TYR A 69 -4.14 3.63 3.63
C TYR A 69 -2.85 4.32 4.08
N ASP A 70 -2.31 5.16 3.22
CA ASP A 70 -1.18 6.01 3.55
C ASP A 70 -1.62 7.48 3.64
N CYS A 71 -1.31 8.12 4.74
CA CYS A 71 -1.55 9.56 4.93
C CYS A 71 -0.29 10.39 4.67
N PHE A 72 0.84 9.77 4.35
CA PHE A 72 2.13 10.44 4.09
C PHE A 72 2.52 11.47 5.16
N GLY A 73 2.16 11.22 6.43
CA GLY A 73 2.41 12.15 7.54
C GLY A 73 1.47 13.36 7.60
N ALA A 74 0.50 13.48 6.69
CA ALA A 74 -0.42 14.63 6.65
C ALA A 74 -1.19 14.83 7.95
N GLY A 75 -1.58 13.75 8.63
CA GLY A 75 -2.29 13.82 9.90
C GLY A 75 -1.48 14.49 11.01
N GLN A 76 -0.18 14.20 11.09
CA GLN A 76 0.74 14.81 12.04
C GLN A 76 0.96 16.30 11.70
N LYS A 77 1.24 16.61 10.42
CA LYS A 77 1.44 18.01 9.97
C LYS A 77 0.22 18.86 10.31
N VAL A 78 -0.98 18.40 9.95
CA VAL A 78 -2.22 19.13 10.23
C VAL A 78 -2.42 19.31 11.75
N ALA A 79 -2.36 18.25 12.53
CA ALA A 79 -2.64 18.35 13.95
C ALA A 79 -1.57 19.16 14.71
N GLN A 80 -0.29 18.92 14.44
CA GLN A 80 0.80 19.47 15.23
C GLN A 80 1.28 20.84 14.76
N VAL A 81 1.24 21.09 13.44
CA VAL A 81 1.75 22.31 12.85
C VAL A 81 0.60 23.24 12.47
N THR A 82 -0.27 22.82 11.54
CA THR A 82 -1.33 23.69 11.00
C THR A 82 -2.32 24.16 12.06
N PHE A 83 -2.64 23.30 13.05
CA PHE A 83 -3.54 23.62 14.17
C PHE A 83 -2.84 23.76 15.52
N GLY A 84 -1.51 23.85 15.56
CA GLY A 84 -0.72 24.17 16.77
C GLY A 84 -0.86 23.14 17.90
N GLY A 85 -1.00 21.86 17.59
CA GLY A 85 -1.10 20.76 18.55
C GLY A 85 -2.51 20.54 19.11
N ARG A 86 -3.50 21.33 18.69
CA ARG A 86 -4.91 21.14 19.10
C ARG A 86 -5.58 20.07 18.24
N ASP A 87 -6.30 19.17 18.88
CA ASP A 87 -7.09 18.16 18.19
C ASP A 87 -8.57 18.60 18.01
N TRP A 88 -9.31 17.86 17.20
CA TRP A 88 -10.72 18.16 16.88
C TRP A 88 -11.67 18.16 18.08
N ARG A 89 -11.31 17.56 19.21
CA ARG A 89 -12.13 17.53 20.43
C ARG A 89 -11.87 18.76 21.29
N GLN A 90 -10.62 19.24 21.28
CA GLN A 90 -10.24 20.46 22.00
C GLN A 90 -10.77 21.73 21.28
N ALA A 91 -11.01 21.61 19.97
CA ALA A 91 -11.55 22.70 19.15
C ALA A 91 -12.66 22.19 18.21
N PRO A 92 -13.82 21.75 18.74
CA PRO A 92 -14.87 21.10 17.93
C PRO A 92 -15.42 22.02 16.83
N GLY A 93 -15.46 23.32 17.04
CA GLY A 93 -15.85 24.29 16.00
C GLY A 93 -14.89 24.35 14.82
N GLN A 94 -13.64 23.91 14.97
CA GLN A 94 -12.63 23.87 13.90
C GLN A 94 -12.53 22.49 13.25
N ALA A 95 -13.22 21.47 13.76
CA ALA A 95 -13.11 20.09 13.26
C ALA A 95 -13.41 19.96 11.76
N PRO A 96 -14.47 20.59 11.19
CA PRO A 96 -14.71 20.51 9.75
C PRO A 96 -13.56 21.06 8.91
N LEU A 97 -13.01 22.22 9.34
CA LEU A 97 -11.85 22.83 8.64
C LEU A 97 -10.60 21.93 8.77
N MET A 98 -10.37 21.35 9.96
CA MET A 98 -9.26 20.40 10.18
C MET A 98 -9.35 19.19 9.28
N PHE A 99 -10.56 18.64 9.06
CA PHE A 99 -10.76 17.49 8.17
C PHE A 99 -10.60 17.84 6.70
N ALA A 100 -11.07 19.02 6.27
CA ALA A 100 -10.84 19.53 4.91
C ALA A 100 -9.35 19.76 4.65
N ALA A 101 -8.65 20.45 5.55
CA ALA A 101 -7.20 20.66 5.47
C ALA A 101 -6.43 19.34 5.43
N PHE A 102 -6.86 18.32 6.18
CA PHE A 102 -6.25 16.99 6.16
C PHE A 102 -6.39 16.30 4.78
N ALA A 103 -7.56 16.40 4.15
CA ALA A 103 -7.78 15.81 2.84
C ALA A 103 -6.82 16.44 1.80
N THR A 104 -6.72 17.75 1.76
CA THR A 104 -5.80 18.49 0.88
C THR A 104 -4.34 18.17 1.19
N MET A 105 -3.94 18.23 2.47
CA MET A 105 -2.57 17.92 2.92
C MET A 105 -2.12 16.54 2.49
N ARG A 106 -2.98 15.53 2.59
CA ARG A 106 -2.65 14.17 2.18
C ARG A 106 -2.25 14.09 0.72
N HIS A 107 -2.98 14.76 -0.15
CA HIS A 107 -2.67 14.81 -1.59
C HIS A 107 -1.38 15.57 -1.89
N LEU A 108 -1.13 16.68 -1.20
CA LEU A 108 0.12 17.44 -1.35
C LEU A 108 1.32 16.60 -0.89
N HIS A 109 1.21 15.90 0.23
CA HIS A 109 2.27 15.04 0.74
C HIS A 109 2.52 13.81 -0.15
N GLU A 110 1.47 13.25 -0.76
CA GLU A 110 1.62 12.20 -1.78
C GLU A 110 2.43 12.71 -2.98
N LEU A 111 2.14 13.91 -3.47
CA LEU A 111 2.90 14.52 -4.56
C LEU A 111 4.34 14.82 -4.16
N LEU A 112 4.59 15.32 -2.94
CA LEU A 112 5.95 15.51 -2.41
C LEU A 112 6.73 14.20 -2.35
N TRP A 113 6.09 13.11 -1.95
CA TRP A 113 6.72 11.78 -1.95
C TRP A 113 7.20 11.39 -3.35
N TYR A 114 6.35 11.52 -4.37
CA TYR A 114 6.74 11.18 -5.74
C TYR A 114 7.76 12.16 -6.33
N LEU A 115 7.62 13.46 -6.08
CA LEU A 115 8.55 14.48 -6.55
C LEU A 115 9.95 14.27 -5.98
N THR A 116 10.06 13.94 -4.67
CA THR A 116 11.34 13.63 -4.02
C THR A 116 11.98 12.41 -4.66
N GLN A 117 11.23 11.33 -4.86
CA GLN A 117 11.75 10.15 -5.55
C GLN A 117 12.20 10.47 -6.98
N ALA A 118 11.42 11.27 -7.73
CA ALA A 118 11.78 11.66 -9.10
C ALA A 118 13.08 12.47 -9.16
N ARG A 119 13.28 13.36 -8.19
CA ARG A 119 14.49 14.17 -8.05
C ARG A 119 15.73 13.30 -7.80
N ASP A 120 15.58 12.24 -7.01
CA ASP A 120 16.69 11.34 -6.66
C ASP A 120 17.03 10.35 -7.80
N LEU A 121 16.27 10.34 -8.91
CA LEU A 121 16.60 9.51 -10.07
C LEU A 121 17.74 10.10 -10.87
N PRO A 122 18.92 9.43 -11.02
CA PRO A 122 20.02 9.96 -11.80
C PRO A 122 19.66 10.26 -13.26
N ALA A 123 18.74 9.49 -13.83
CA ALA A 123 18.26 9.70 -15.20
C ALA A 123 17.39 10.95 -15.36
N ALA A 124 16.84 11.47 -14.27
CA ALA A 124 16.01 12.67 -14.28
C ALA A 124 16.82 13.98 -14.13
N ALA A 125 18.16 13.91 -14.15
CA ALA A 125 19.04 15.09 -14.04
C ALA A 125 18.63 16.25 -14.97
N PRO A 126 18.21 16.05 -16.22
CA PRO A 126 17.74 17.14 -17.09
C PRO A 126 16.47 17.84 -16.61
N LEU A 127 15.78 17.30 -15.61
CA LEU A 127 14.52 17.83 -15.06
C LEU A 127 14.70 18.42 -13.66
N HIS A 128 15.91 18.42 -13.08
CA HIS A 128 16.13 18.76 -11.66
C HIS A 128 15.59 20.16 -11.32
N ASP A 129 15.88 21.20 -12.10
CA ASP A 129 15.38 22.55 -11.81
C ASP A 129 13.85 22.61 -11.76
N ARG A 130 13.20 21.88 -12.68
CA ARG A 130 11.72 21.82 -12.73
C ARG A 130 11.16 20.98 -11.58
N LEU A 131 11.84 19.92 -11.20
CA LEU A 131 11.46 19.09 -10.05
C LEU A 131 11.64 19.87 -8.74
N ASP A 132 12.74 20.61 -8.58
CA ASP A 132 12.99 21.46 -7.42
C ASP A 132 11.93 22.57 -7.30
N ALA A 133 11.57 23.22 -8.41
CA ALA A 133 10.50 24.21 -8.42
C ALA A 133 9.14 23.59 -8.03
N ALA A 134 8.84 22.37 -8.52
CA ALA A 134 7.60 21.67 -8.17
C ALA A 134 7.58 21.23 -6.71
N VAL A 135 8.71 20.77 -6.15
CA VAL A 135 8.87 20.48 -4.71
C VAL A 135 8.61 21.74 -3.89
N ALA A 136 9.30 22.84 -4.21
CA ALA A 136 9.16 24.11 -3.48
C ALA A 136 7.73 24.62 -3.49
N GLU A 137 7.04 24.59 -4.63
CA GLU A 137 5.64 25.00 -4.72
C GLU A 137 4.70 24.07 -3.93
N THR A 138 4.91 22.76 -4.01
CA THR A 138 4.08 21.79 -3.24
C THR A 138 4.29 21.97 -1.73
N GLN A 139 5.52 22.25 -1.29
CA GLN A 139 5.83 22.59 0.10
C GLN A 139 5.14 23.87 0.52
N ARG A 140 5.27 24.96 -0.29
CA ARG A 140 4.60 26.23 -0.03
C ARG A 140 3.09 26.05 0.16
N LEU A 141 2.44 25.28 -0.71
CA LEU A 141 1.02 24.94 -0.57
C LEU A 141 0.71 24.19 0.72
N SER A 142 1.58 23.27 1.13
CA SER A 142 1.41 22.50 2.37
C SER A 142 1.63 23.33 3.65
N ASP A 143 2.27 24.49 3.54
CA ASP A 143 2.55 25.39 4.67
C ASP A 143 1.53 26.53 4.79
N LEU A 144 0.51 26.58 3.92
CA LEU A 144 -0.56 27.57 3.99
C LEU A 144 -1.36 27.47 5.30
N PRO A 145 -1.90 28.59 5.79
CA PRO A 145 -2.87 28.60 6.87
C PRO A 145 -4.07 27.68 6.57
N ALA A 146 -4.69 27.13 7.61
CA ALA A 146 -5.72 26.10 7.50
C ALA A 146 -6.85 26.42 6.51
N GLY A 147 -7.34 27.68 6.53
CA GLY A 147 -8.41 28.13 5.64
C GLY A 147 -8.00 28.16 4.16
N GLU A 148 -6.80 28.68 3.89
CA GLU A 148 -6.25 28.72 2.53
C GLU A 148 -5.90 27.32 2.03
N LEU A 149 -5.28 26.49 2.91
CA LEU A 149 -4.94 25.11 2.60
C LEU A 149 -6.17 24.28 2.21
N ALA A 150 -7.27 24.43 2.94
CA ALA A 150 -8.51 23.70 2.63
C ALA A 150 -9.12 24.10 1.27
N GLY A 151 -8.81 25.31 0.77
CA GLY A 151 -9.27 25.86 -0.52
C GLY A 151 -8.33 25.61 -1.70
N VAL A 152 -7.18 24.93 -1.49
CA VAL A 152 -6.23 24.63 -2.58
C VAL A 152 -6.88 23.75 -3.64
N ASP A 153 -6.80 24.13 -4.89
CA ASP A 153 -7.17 23.30 -6.03
C ASP A 153 -6.06 22.23 -6.25
N VAL A 154 -6.23 21.11 -5.57
CA VAL A 154 -5.30 19.97 -5.64
C VAL A 154 -5.26 19.35 -7.03
N ASP A 155 -6.38 19.35 -7.77
CA ASP A 155 -6.43 18.74 -9.10
C ASP A 155 -5.68 19.57 -10.12
N ALA A 156 -5.80 20.90 -10.08
CA ALA A 156 -4.99 21.80 -10.89
C ALA A 156 -3.48 21.63 -10.59
N HIS A 157 -3.11 21.58 -9.31
CA HIS A 157 -1.71 21.37 -8.92
C HIS A 157 -1.20 19.99 -9.37
N ARG A 158 -1.96 18.92 -9.17
CA ARG A 158 -1.66 17.57 -9.68
C ARG A 158 -1.49 17.57 -11.20
N GLY A 159 -2.34 18.30 -11.91
CA GLY A 159 -2.26 18.47 -13.36
C GLY A 159 -0.93 19.05 -13.83
N SER A 160 -0.30 19.94 -13.06
CA SER A 160 1.03 20.50 -13.35
C SER A 160 2.17 19.53 -13.01
N VAL A 161 2.04 18.74 -11.95
CA VAL A 161 3.09 17.84 -11.43
C VAL A 161 3.17 16.51 -12.19
N VAL A 162 2.02 15.88 -12.48
CA VAL A 162 1.97 14.55 -13.11
C VAL A 162 2.73 14.44 -14.43
N PRO A 163 2.66 15.43 -15.37
CA PRO A 163 3.47 15.37 -16.58
C PRO A 163 4.97 15.34 -16.32
N LEU A 164 5.45 16.03 -15.28
CA LEU A 164 6.86 16.05 -14.90
C LEU A 164 7.30 14.69 -14.33
N LEU A 165 6.48 14.10 -13.45
CA LEU A 165 6.73 12.77 -12.93
C LEU A 165 6.78 11.70 -14.05
N ARG A 166 5.90 11.83 -15.06
CA ARG A 166 5.90 10.95 -16.24
C ARG A 166 7.20 11.07 -17.02
N GLN A 167 7.68 12.30 -17.27
CA GLN A 167 8.95 12.52 -17.96
C GLN A 167 10.12 11.90 -17.19
N ALA A 168 10.19 12.08 -15.86
CA ALA A 168 11.21 11.46 -15.00
C ALA A 168 11.15 9.92 -15.09
N SER A 169 9.96 9.34 -15.02
CA SER A 169 9.75 7.90 -15.20
C SER A 169 10.24 7.41 -16.56
N GLU A 170 9.89 8.09 -17.64
CA GLU A 170 10.30 7.72 -19.00
C GLU A 170 11.82 7.74 -19.17
N LEU A 171 12.48 8.78 -18.63
CA LEU A 171 13.95 8.87 -18.65
C LEU A 171 14.59 7.71 -17.86
N ALA A 172 14.08 7.40 -16.67
CA ALA A 172 14.60 6.33 -15.84
C ALA A 172 14.39 4.95 -16.50
N ARG A 173 13.18 4.66 -16.96
CA ARG A 173 12.85 3.40 -17.63
C ARG A 173 13.58 3.23 -18.97
N ALA A 174 13.93 4.35 -19.64
CA ALA A 174 14.73 4.31 -20.88
C ALA A 174 16.12 3.74 -20.66
N LYS A 175 16.67 3.78 -19.46
CA LYS A 175 17.97 3.21 -19.10
C LYS A 175 17.92 1.72 -18.79
N VAL A 176 16.72 1.15 -18.58
CA VAL A 176 16.57 -0.26 -18.26
C VAL A 176 16.65 -1.09 -19.54
N VAL A 177 17.58 -2.04 -19.54
CA VAL A 177 17.71 -3.01 -20.66
C VAL A 177 16.67 -4.11 -20.46
N GLY A 178 15.79 -4.28 -21.44
CA GLY A 178 14.75 -5.31 -21.38
C GLY A 178 13.54 -4.99 -22.28
N ARG A 179 12.56 -5.89 -22.29
CA ARG A 179 11.31 -5.72 -23.04
C ARG A 179 10.37 -4.83 -22.23
N ARG A 180 10.20 -3.59 -22.67
CA ARG A 180 9.25 -2.65 -22.04
C ARG A 180 7.83 -3.00 -22.45
N THR A 181 7.12 -3.71 -21.60
CA THR A 181 5.70 -4.03 -21.85
C THR A 181 4.82 -2.94 -21.24
N PRO A 182 3.95 -2.29 -22.04
CA PRO A 182 3.04 -1.28 -21.51
C PRO A 182 1.83 -1.96 -20.87
N TYR A 183 1.72 -1.85 -19.55
CA TYR A 183 0.55 -2.26 -18.77
C TYR A 183 -0.19 -1.05 -18.18
N GLN A 184 0.14 0.16 -18.60
CA GLN A 184 -0.43 1.39 -18.04
C GLN A 184 -1.96 1.33 -18.04
N SER A 185 -2.55 1.57 -16.88
CA SER A 185 -4.01 1.53 -16.65
C SER A 185 -4.70 0.25 -17.14
N ARG A 186 -3.95 -0.83 -17.36
CA ARG A 186 -4.50 -2.12 -17.77
C ARG A 186 -4.88 -2.97 -16.57
N SER A 187 -5.89 -3.81 -16.76
CA SER A 187 -6.23 -4.83 -15.78
C SER A 187 -5.41 -6.09 -16.04
N VAL A 188 -4.61 -6.46 -15.03
CA VAL A 188 -3.93 -7.75 -14.93
C VAL A 188 -4.42 -8.53 -13.71
N VAL A 189 -5.65 -8.25 -13.28
CA VAL A 189 -6.31 -8.89 -12.15
C VAL A 189 -6.27 -10.42 -12.30
N GLY A 190 -5.74 -11.09 -11.28
CA GLY A 190 -5.64 -12.55 -11.22
C GLY A 190 -4.78 -13.20 -12.30
N LYS A 191 -4.06 -12.44 -13.14
CA LYS A 191 -3.23 -13.03 -14.22
C LYS A 191 -2.02 -13.74 -13.66
N ASP A 192 -1.63 -14.81 -14.35
CA ASP A 192 -0.36 -15.49 -14.15
C ASP A 192 0.75 -14.73 -14.88
N LEU A 193 1.58 -14.04 -14.09
CA LEU A 193 2.75 -13.28 -14.53
C LEU A 193 4.02 -13.80 -13.84
N ARG A 194 4.03 -15.07 -13.46
CA ARG A 194 5.19 -15.70 -12.80
C ARG A 194 6.42 -15.66 -13.67
N ARG A 195 7.53 -15.21 -13.08
CA ARG A 195 8.85 -15.14 -13.74
C ARG A 195 8.86 -14.32 -15.03
N VAL A 196 7.86 -13.48 -15.24
CA VAL A 196 7.80 -12.59 -16.39
C VAL A 196 8.85 -11.49 -16.25
N ASP A 197 9.50 -11.13 -17.35
CA ASP A 197 10.38 -9.97 -17.44
C ASP A 197 9.51 -8.70 -17.55
N LEU A 198 9.37 -7.99 -16.43
CA LEU A 198 8.67 -6.72 -16.30
C LEU A 198 9.64 -5.54 -16.08
N ARG A 199 10.93 -5.73 -16.37
CA ARG A 199 11.94 -4.68 -16.21
C ARG A 199 11.57 -3.45 -17.03
N GLY A 200 11.58 -2.29 -16.36
CA GLY A 200 11.20 -1.02 -16.96
C GLY A 200 9.75 -0.97 -17.48
N ALA A 201 8.89 -1.91 -17.08
CA ALA A 201 7.48 -1.90 -17.48
C ALA A 201 6.76 -0.64 -16.99
N ASP A 202 5.79 -0.18 -17.77
CA ASP A 202 4.87 0.87 -17.36
C ASP A 202 3.63 0.23 -16.73
N LEU A 203 3.57 0.22 -15.41
CA LEU A 203 2.47 -0.32 -14.61
C LEU A 203 1.66 0.79 -13.92
N ARG A 204 1.82 2.05 -14.34
CA ARG A 204 1.11 3.19 -13.74
C ARG A 204 -0.40 3.00 -13.81
N GLY A 205 -1.04 3.06 -12.65
CA GLY A 205 -2.49 2.87 -12.52
C GLY A 205 -2.97 1.47 -12.96
N ALA A 206 -2.08 0.49 -13.10
CA ALA A 206 -2.48 -0.87 -13.43
C ALA A 206 -3.23 -1.52 -12.27
N SER A 207 -4.32 -2.23 -12.56
CA SER A 207 -4.97 -3.08 -11.57
C SER A 207 -4.37 -4.48 -11.62
N ALA A 208 -3.52 -4.81 -10.63
CA ALA A 208 -2.88 -6.10 -10.46
C ALA A 208 -3.43 -6.87 -9.24
N VAL A 209 -4.69 -6.62 -8.88
CA VAL A 209 -5.36 -7.27 -7.76
C VAL A 209 -5.30 -8.79 -7.92
N GLY A 210 -4.71 -9.47 -6.92
CA GLY A 210 -4.56 -10.92 -6.91
C GLY A 210 -3.70 -11.52 -8.04
N ALA A 211 -2.94 -10.71 -8.79
CA ALA A 211 -2.04 -11.21 -9.82
C ALA A 211 -0.94 -12.09 -9.22
N ASP A 212 -0.55 -13.13 -9.92
CA ASP A 212 0.57 -14.00 -9.56
C ASP A 212 1.87 -13.46 -10.20
N LEU A 213 2.63 -12.70 -9.43
CA LEU A 213 3.90 -12.09 -9.82
C LEU A 213 5.12 -12.80 -9.21
N ARG A 214 4.95 -14.06 -8.79
CA ARG A 214 6.04 -14.83 -8.15
C ARG A 214 7.27 -14.93 -9.03
N GLY A 215 8.41 -14.49 -8.48
CA GLY A 215 9.69 -14.51 -9.18
C GLY A 215 9.74 -13.62 -10.41
N ALA A 216 8.79 -12.70 -10.62
CA ALA A 216 8.85 -11.71 -11.68
C ALA A 216 9.97 -10.70 -11.42
N ASP A 217 10.59 -10.22 -12.48
CA ASP A 217 11.58 -9.14 -12.42
C ASP A 217 10.91 -7.81 -12.77
N LEU A 218 10.69 -6.97 -11.74
CA LEU A 218 10.11 -5.63 -11.86
C LEU A 218 11.17 -4.52 -11.78
N THR A 219 12.47 -4.85 -11.89
CA THR A 219 13.55 -3.86 -11.77
C THR A 219 13.30 -2.66 -12.67
N GLY A 220 13.24 -1.46 -12.08
CA GLY A 220 13.00 -0.22 -12.81
C GLY A 220 11.61 -0.06 -13.41
N ALA A 221 10.64 -0.93 -13.09
CA ALA A 221 9.25 -0.73 -13.47
C ALA A 221 8.63 0.46 -12.72
N ASP A 222 7.68 1.15 -13.35
CA ASP A 222 6.92 2.23 -12.72
C ASP A 222 5.58 1.69 -12.22
N VAL A 223 5.40 1.72 -10.91
CA VAL A 223 4.19 1.23 -10.20
C VAL A 223 3.35 2.37 -9.60
N THR A 224 3.52 3.62 -10.08
CA THR A 224 2.74 4.76 -9.60
C THR A 224 1.25 4.45 -9.62
N GLY A 225 0.61 4.48 -8.46
CA GLY A 225 -0.83 4.23 -8.34
C GLY A 225 -1.29 2.83 -8.79
N ALA A 226 -0.38 1.86 -8.96
CA ALA A 226 -0.76 0.48 -9.24
C ALA A 226 -1.46 -0.16 -8.04
N ASP A 227 -2.53 -0.88 -8.29
CA ASP A 227 -3.28 -1.62 -7.26
C ASP A 227 -2.71 -3.04 -7.12
N LEU A 228 -1.89 -3.25 -6.09
CA LEU A 228 -1.23 -4.52 -5.78
C LEU A 228 -1.98 -5.33 -4.70
N ARG A 229 -3.23 -5.03 -4.39
CA ARG A 229 -4.00 -5.73 -3.35
C ARG A 229 -4.07 -7.23 -3.63
N GLY A 230 -3.55 -8.02 -2.68
CA GLY A 230 -3.51 -9.47 -2.78
C GLY A 230 -2.60 -10.05 -3.85
N ALA A 231 -1.87 -9.22 -4.60
CA ALA A 231 -0.86 -9.69 -5.56
C ALA A 231 0.20 -10.54 -4.84
N ASP A 232 0.67 -11.59 -5.48
CA ASP A 232 1.69 -12.50 -4.95
C ASP A 232 3.07 -12.12 -5.50
N LEU A 233 3.86 -11.44 -4.68
CA LEU A 233 5.20 -10.95 -5.00
C LEU A 233 6.31 -11.87 -4.46
N ARG A 234 6.00 -13.08 -3.99
CA ARG A 234 7.01 -13.99 -3.43
C ARG A 234 8.15 -14.24 -4.41
N GLY A 235 9.38 -14.01 -3.94
CA GLY A 235 10.58 -14.16 -4.76
C GLY A 235 10.72 -13.15 -5.91
N ALA A 236 9.84 -12.17 -6.03
CA ALA A 236 9.95 -11.12 -7.05
C ALA A 236 11.11 -10.16 -6.75
N ASP A 237 11.62 -9.53 -7.80
CA ASP A 237 12.64 -8.49 -7.71
C ASP A 237 12.04 -7.11 -7.98
N LEU A 238 11.92 -6.29 -6.92
CA LEU A 238 11.41 -4.94 -6.97
C LEU A 238 12.52 -3.88 -6.84
N ARG A 239 13.80 -4.26 -6.92
CA ARG A 239 14.90 -3.29 -6.81
C ARG A 239 14.82 -2.25 -7.91
N GLY A 240 14.97 -0.98 -7.53
CA GLY A 240 14.87 0.14 -8.47
C GLY A 240 13.49 0.36 -9.07
N VAL A 241 12.43 -0.28 -8.55
CA VAL A 241 11.05 0.06 -8.89
C VAL A 241 10.79 1.53 -8.59
N LEU A 242 10.13 2.23 -9.51
CA LEU A 242 9.85 3.65 -9.42
C LEU A 242 8.51 3.90 -8.73
N PHE A 243 8.49 4.91 -7.85
CA PHE A 243 7.28 5.45 -7.22
C PHE A 243 6.46 4.45 -6.41
N LEU A 244 7.14 3.45 -5.87
CA LEU A 244 6.56 2.51 -4.92
C LEU A 244 6.24 3.23 -3.60
N ILE A 245 5.16 2.81 -2.95
CA ILE A 245 4.81 3.22 -1.58
C ILE A 245 4.67 1.99 -0.68
N GLN A 246 4.94 2.17 0.62
CA GLN A 246 4.91 1.06 1.58
C GLN A 246 3.54 0.36 1.62
N SER A 247 2.46 1.12 1.50
CA SER A 247 1.10 0.59 1.53
C SER A 247 0.78 -0.36 0.37
N GLN A 248 1.45 -0.24 -0.79
CA GLN A 248 1.34 -1.22 -1.88
C GLN A 248 1.94 -2.57 -1.48
N LEU A 249 3.08 -2.56 -0.76
CA LEU A 249 3.68 -3.78 -0.21
C LEU A 249 2.80 -4.37 0.90
N ASP A 250 2.27 -3.52 1.78
CA ASP A 250 1.38 -3.93 2.86
C ASP A 250 0.08 -4.55 2.33
N ALA A 251 -0.35 -4.17 1.14
CA ALA A 251 -1.51 -4.74 0.45
C ALA A 251 -1.23 -6.09 -0.22
N ALA A 252 0.03 -6.36 -0.57
CA ALA A 252 0.45 -7.53 -1.33
C ALA A 252 0.84 -8.71 -0.42
N ARG A 253 1.19 -9.83 -1.03
CA ARG A 253 1.83 -10.99 -0.41
C ARG A 253 3.27 -11.08 -0.89
N GLY A 254 4.19 -11.33 0.01
CA GLY A 254 5.59 -11.55 -0.31
C GLY A 254 6.22 -12.52 0.67
N ASP A 255 7.53 -12.66 0.59
CA ASP A 255 8.33 -13.49 1.48
C ASP A 255 9.70 -12.86 1.75
N ALA A 256 10.53 -13.54 2.53
CA ALA A 256 11.86 -13.06 2.90
C ALA A 256 12.85 -12.96 1.71
N VAL A 257 12.55 -13.63 0.58
CA VAL A 257 13.41 -13.59 -0.61
C VAL A 257 12.92 -12.61 -1.67
N THR A 258 11.75 -11.97 -1.45
CA THR A 258 11.31 -10.82 -2.26
C THR A 258 12.29 -9.67 -2.06
N ARG A 259 12.84 -9.13 -3.16
CA ARG A 259 13.85 -8.08 -3.11
C ARG A 259 13.20 -6.71 -3.20
N LEU A 260 13.37 -5.89 -2.15
CA LEU A 260 12.80 -4.55 -2.08
C LEU A 260 13.83 -3.47 -2.42
N PRO A 261 13.38 -2.27 -2.86
CA PRO A 261 14.24 -1.10 -2.95
C PRO A 261 14.76 -0.68 -1.56
N ALA A 262 15.85 0.06 -1.52
CA ALA A 262 16.33 0.67 -0.28
C ALA A 262 15.25 1.57 0.35
N GLY A 263 15.16 1.59 1.69
CA GLY A 263 14.19 2.39 2.43
C GLY A 263 12.82 1.73 2.63
N PHE A 264 12.55 0.59 2.02
CA PHE A 264 11.33 -0.18 2.24
C PHE A 264 11.55 -1.35 3.19
N SER A 265 10.49 -1.69 3.94
CA SER A 265 10.50 -2.80 4.89
C SER A 265 9.60 -3.93 4.42
N HIS A 266 10.03 -5.17 4.66
CA HIS A 266 9.14 -6.33 4.47
C HIS A 266 7.97 -6.22 5.45
N PRO A 267 6.72 -6.24 4.96
CA PRO A 267 5.55 -6.27 5.83
C PRO A 267 5.59 -7.46 6.79
N ALA A 268 5.21 -7.26 8.05
CA ALA A 268 5.28 -8.31 9.07
C ALA A 268 4.53 -9.61 8.70
N HIS A 269 3.46 -9.50 7.89
CA HIS A 269 2.69 -10.66 7.44
C HIS A 269 3.37 -11.47 6.33
N TRP A 270 4.49 -11.00 5.73
CA TRP A 270 5.26 -11.75 4.75
C TRP A 270 6.16 -12.81 5.40
N THR A 271 6.51 -12.63 6.67
CA THR A 271 7.39 -13.55 7.42
C THR A 271 6.65 -14.75 7.99
N VAL A 272 5.32 -14.72 8.03
CA VAL A 272 4.52 -15.85 8.50
C VAL A 272 4.30 -16.81 7.33
N GLN A 273 5.21 -17.74 7.12
CA GLN A 273 4.92 -18.95 6.33
C GLN A 273 3.78 -19.69 7.04
N ARG A 274 2.55 -19.57 6.50
CA ARG A 274 1.54 -20.56 6.81
C ARG A 274 2.00 -21.86 6.17
N THR A 275 2.63 -22.72 6.95
CA THR A 275 2.68 -24.15 6.65
C THR A 275 1.23 -24.60 6.58
N HIS A 276 0.72 -24.83 5.38
CA HIS A 276 -0.54 -25.56 5.23
C HIS A 276 -0.33 -26.93 5.88
N PRO A 277 -1.08 -27.30 6.92
CA PRO A 277 -1.10 -28.67 7.37
C PRO A 277 -1.94 -29.46 6.36
N GLY A 278 -1.30 -30.27 5.56
CA GLY A 278 -2.04 -31.22 4.76
C GLY A 278 -1.52 -31.45 3.35
N THR A 279 -0.39 -32.08 3.21
CA THR A 279 -0.16 -33.16 2.26
C THR A 279 1.01 -33.97 2.84
N ASP A 280 0.68 -34.89 3.72
CA ASP A 280 1.57 -35.97 4.13
C ASP A 280 1.73 -36.92 2.93
N PRO A 281 2.91 -37.03 2.32
CA PRO A 281 3.15 -37.99 1.24
C PRO A 281 3.24 -39.43 1.70
N THR A 282 2.98 -39.74 2.99
CA THR A 282 3.14 -41.10 3.55
C THR A 282 1.85 -41.93 3.58
N ARG A 283 0.76 -41.48 2.90
CA ARG A 283 -0.45 -42.29 2.81
C ARG A 283 -0.63 -42.94 1.43
N ALA A 284 0.44 -43.54 0.90
CA ALA A 284 0.40 -44.47 -0.21
C ALA A 284 0.89 -45.84 0.28
N GLY A 285 -0.03 -46.65 0.79
CA GLY A 285 0.33 -47.99 1.18
C GLY A 285 -0.85 -48.75 1.78
N HIS A 286 -1.83 -49.12 0.95
CA HIS A 286 -2.72 -50.22 1.27
C HIS A 286 -2.52 -51.31 0.21
N PRO A 287 -2.10 -52.54 0.60
CA PRO A 287 -1.94 -53.66 -0.31
C PRO A 287 -3.32 -54.16 -0.74
N ARG A 288 -3.47 -54.39 -2.02
CA ARG A 288 -4.58 -55.16 -2.58
C ARG A 288 -4.42 -56.60 -2.14
N SER A 289 -5.28 -57.04 -1.23
CA SER A 289 -5.49 -58.50 -0.99
C SER A 289 -6.24 -59.07 -2.19
N GLY A 290 -5.61 -60.10 -2.78
CA GLY A 290 -6.21 -60.89 -3.82
C GLY A 290 -7.42 -61.70 -3.32
N ARG A 291 -8.33 -61.97 -4.23
CA ARG A 291 -9.16 -63.16 -4.17
C ARG A 291 -9.44 -63.67 -5.58
N GLU A 292 -9.22 -64.94 -5.65
CA GLU A 292 -9.21 -65.89 -6.75
C GLU A 292 -10.51 -66.00 -7.56
N ALA A 293 -10.30 -66.31 -8.79
CA ALA A 293 -10.88 -67.34 -9.65
C ALA A 293 -12.31 -67.86 -9.35
N GLY A 294 -13.14 -67.84 -10.35
CA GLY A 294 -14.38 -68.62 -10.43
C GLY A 294 -15.01 -68.46 -11.81
N GLY A 295 -14.73 -69.39 -12.67
CA GLY A 295 -15.09 -69.46 -14.04
C GLY A 295 -16.56 -69.82 -14.36
N ARG A 296 -16.82 -69.82 -15.59
CA ARG A 296 -17.74 -70.59 -16.46
C ARG A 296 -18.57 -69.71 -17.36
N ALA A 297 -18.23 -69.75 -18.63
CA ALA A 297 -18.93 -70.48 -19.70
C ALA A 297 -20.33 -69.99 -20.07
N GLY A 298 -20.49 -69.59 -21.31
CA GLY A 298 -21.73 -69.99 -21.98
C GLY A 298 -22.39 -68.96 -22.96
N ARG A 299 -22.09 -69.19 -24.23
CA ARG A 299 -23.07 -69.15 -25.37
C ARG A 299 -23.61 -67.79 -25.87
N ARG A 300 -23.19 -67.41 -27.06
CA ARG A 300 -23.79 -67.56 -28.41
C ARG A 300 -25.04 -66.70 -28.71
N SER A 301 -24.91 -66.14 -29.87
CA SER A 301 -25.91 -65.76 -30.89
C SER A 301 -26.60 -64.40 -30.63
N GLY A 302 -26.76 -63.56 -31.59
CA GLY A 302 -26.76 -63.53 -33.01
C GLY A 302 -27.49 -62.31 -33.49
N ARG A 303 -27.03 -61.79 -34.60
CA ARG A 303 -27.82 -61.10 -35.63
C ARG A 303 -28.82 -59.97 -35.19
N ARG A 304 -28.67 -58.78 -35.59
CA ARG A 304 -28.91 -58.18 -36.94
C ARG A 304 -28.37 -56.77 -36.91
#